data_2aba8d07744404b982f34dc965d94fc6
#
_entry.id   2aba8d07744404b982f34dc965d94fc6
#
_cell.length_a   1.000
_cell.length_b   1.000
_cell.length_c   1.000
_cell.angle_alpha   90.00
_cell.angle_beta   90.00
_cell.angle_gamma   90.00
#
_symmetry.space_group_name_H-M   'P 1'
#
loop_
_entity.id
_entity.type
_entity.pdbx_description
1 polymer ?
#
loop_
_entity_poly.entity_id
_entity_poly.type
_entity_poly.pdbx_seq_one_letter_code
_entity_poly.pdbx_strand_id
1 'polypeptide(L)'
;MFIQTEDTPNPDTLKFMPGDTVLKTGSVDYSNKESSVSSPLASRLFEIDGVSRVFLSSDFISVTKETDLEWNNLKPSILTGIMEHYSSGLPALNLSLIHI
;
A
#
# COMPACT_ATOMS: atom_id res chain seq x y z
N MET A 1 1.39 9.14 -13.74
CA MET A 1 0.42 8.18 -13.14
C MET A 1 -0.60 8.94 -12.31
N PHE A 2 -1.85 8.62 -12.48
CA PHE A 2 -2.93 9.27 -11.74
C PHE A 2 -3.54 8.27 -10.76
N ILE A 3 -3.43 8.55 -9.48
CA ILE A 3 -3.91 7.66 -8.43
C ILE A 3 -5.19 8.23 -7.84
N GLN A 4 -6.28 7.50 -7.96
CA GLN A 4 -7.56 7.89 -7.38
C GLN A 4 -7.66 7.36 -5.96
N THR A 5 -8.41 8.07 -5.12
CA THR A 5 -8.65 7.65 -3.74
C THR A 5 -10.15 7.51 -3.51
N GLU A 6 -10.51 6.61 -2.61
CA GLU A 6 -11.91 6.35 -2.28
C GLU A 6 -12.04 6.10 -0.78
N ASP A 7 -13.02 6.73 -0.17
CA ASP A 7 -13.29 6.52 1.25
C ASP A 7 -13.85 5.12 1.47
N THR A 8 -13.60 4.57 2.66
CA THR A 8 -14.12 3.28 3.06
C THR A 8 -15.04 3.47 4.27
N PRO A 9 -15.79 2.43 4.67
CA PRO A 9 -16.60 2.51 5.90
C PRO A 9 -15.79 2.78 7.15
N ASN A 10 -14.48 2.46 7.13
CA ASN A 10 -13.59 2.75 8.24
C ASN A 10 -12.86 4.08 7.95
N PRO A 11 -13.07 5.14 8.79
CA PRO A 11 -12.43 6.43 8.54
C PRO A 11 -10.90 6.40 8.63
N ASP A 12 -10.33 5.38 9.26
CA ASP A 12 -8.88 5.23 9.35
C ASP A 12 -8.30 4.47 8.16
N THR A 13 -9.13 4.00 7.23
CA THR A 13 -8.69 3.26 6.05
C THR A 13 -9.09 4.02 4.79
N LEU A 14 -8.14 4.20 3.89
CA LEU A 14 -8.37 4.85 2.60
C LEU A 14 -7.91 3.91 1.50
N LYS A 15 -8.69 3.88 0.42
CA LYS A 15 -8.43 3.03 -0.73
C LYS A 15 -7.73 3.84 -1.82
N PHE A 16 -6.64 3.29 -2.35
CA PHE A 16 -5.86 3.95 -3.40
C PHE A 16 -5.91 3.10 -4.66
N MET A 17 -6.31 3.70 -5.78
CA MET A 17 -6.45 3.01 -7.06
C MET A 17 -5.49 3.63 -8.07
N PRO A 18 -4.34 2.97 -8.32
CA PRO A 18 -3.33 3.55 -9.23
C PRO A 18 -3.70 3.49 -10.71
N GLY A 19 -4.76 2.78 -11.06
CA GLY A 19 -5.15 2.65 -12.46
C GLY A 19 -4.35 1.61 -13.21
N ASP A 20 -3.63 0.78 -12.49
CA ASP A 20 -2.79 -0.29 -13.05
C ASP A 20 -2.88 -1.50 -12.12
N THR A 21 -2.39 -2.64 -12.59
CA THR A 21 -2.40 -3.85 -11.78
C THR A 21 -1.49 -3.70 -10.57
N VAL A 22 -2.00 -4.04 -9.38
CA VAL A 22 -1.22 -4.07 -8.15
C VAL A 22 -0.70 -5.48 -7.91
N LEU A 23 -1.59 -6.46 -7.88
CA LEU A 23 -1.24 -7.87 -7.81
C LEU A 23 -1.82 -8.59 -9.02
N LYS A 24 -1.12 -9.59 -9.53
CA LYS A 24 -1.63 -10.37 -10.65
C LYS A 24 -2.83 -11.21 -10.25
N THR A 25 -2.79 -11.78 -9.06
CA THR A 25 -3.87 -12.60 -8.54
C THR A 25 -3.98 -12.44 -7.03
N GLY A 26 -5.20 -12.59 -6.50
CA GLY A 26 -5.44 -12.65 -5.07
C GLY A 26 -5.32 -11.33 -4.35
N SER A 27 -5.14 -11.42 -3.07
CA SER A 27 -4.97 -10.26 -2.19
C SER A 27 -4.10 -10.65 -1.00
N VAL A 28 -3.42 -9.67 -0.41
CA VAL A 28 -2.54 -9.89 0.74
C VAL A 28 -2.75 -8.77 1.74
N ASP A 29 -2.89 -9.13 3.02
CA ASP A 29 -3.08 -8.19 4.11
C ASP A 29 -1.85 -8.21 5.00
N TYR A 30 -1.25 -7.04 5.20
CA TYR A 30 -0.09 -6.88 6.08
C TYR A 30 -0.51 -6.05 7.28
N SER A 31 -0.47 -6.65 8.47
CA SER A 31 -0.88 -5.99 9.70
C SER A 31 0.27 -5.35 10.46
N ASN A 32 1.52 -5.53 10.01
CA ASN A 32 2.69 -4.91 10.60
C ASN A 32 3.83 -4.86 9.60
N LYS A 33 4.85 -4.09 9.93
CA LYS A 33 5.99 -3.88 9.05
C LYS A 33 6.79 -5.17 8.83
N GLU A 34 6.92 -5.97 9.86
CA GLU A 34 7.71 -7.21 9.78
C GLU A 34 7.12 -8.19 8.76
N SER A 35 5.80 -8.24 8.63
CA SER A 35 5.15 -9.12 7.68
C SER A 35 5.29 -8.65 6.24
N SER A 36 5.68 -7.40 6.02
CA SER A 36 5.73 -6.78 4.70
C SER A 36 7.01 -7.03 3.93
N VAL A 37 7.96 -7.81 4.47
CA VAL A 37 9.25 -8.03 3.83
C VAL A 37 9.14 -8.69 2.46
N SER A 38 8.06 -9.43 2.20
CA SER A 38 7.84 -10.07 0.91
C SER A 38 7.27 -9.11 -0.14
N SER A 39 6.93 -7.88 0.24
CA SER A 39 6.36 -6.90 -0.67
C SER A 39 7.15 -5.60 -0.65
N PRO A 40 7.87 -5.29 -1.75
CA PRO A 40 8.55 -3.99 -1.85
C PRO A 40 7.57 -2.82 -1.71
N LEU A 41 6.35 -2.95 -2.25
CA LEU A 41 5.34 -1.90 -2.15
C LEU A 41 4.87 -1.72 -0.71
N ALA A 42 4.48 -2.80 -0.03
CA ALA A 42 4.00 -2.71 1.35
C ALA A 42 5.10 -2.22 2.29
N SER A 43 6.34 -2.71 2.11
CA SER A 43 7.46 -2.26 2.91
C SER A 43 7.70 -0.76 2.77
N ARG A 44 7.59 -0.26 1.55
CA ARG A 44 7.76 1.17 1.29
C ARG A 44 6.69 1.99 2.00
N LEU A 45 5.45 1.51 1.99
CA LEU A 45 4.36 2.23 2.64
C LEU A 45 4.48 2.17 4.17
N PHE A 46 4.96 1.07 4.72
CA PHE A 46 5.16 0.96 6.16
C PHE A 46 6.30 1.84 6.68
N GLU A 47 7.17 2.33 5.81
CA GLU A 47 8.20 3.30 6.21
C GLU A 47 7.62 4.67 6.52
N ILE A 48 6.39 4.93 6.09
CA ILE A 48 5.70 6.18 6.38
C ILE A 48 5.17 6.12 7.81
N ASP A 49 5.56 7.08 8.64
CA ASP A 49 5.07 7.14 10.02
C ASP A 49 3.56 7.28 10.02
N GLY A 50 2.90 6.45 10.80
CA GLY A 50 1.45 6.49 10.92
C GLY A 50 0.70 5.44 10.11
N VAL A 51 1.38 4.70 9.24
CA VAL A 51 0.76 3.59 8.53
C VAL A 51 0.76 2.36 9.44
N SER A 52 -0.44 1.85 9.76
CA SER A 52 -0.56 0.71 10.66
C SER A 52 -0.89 -0.59 9.94
N ARG A 53 -1.48 -0.52 8.74
CA ARG A 53 -1.86 -1.71 8.00
C ARG A 53 -1.87 -1.40 6.51
N VAL A 54 -1.48 -2.37 5.69
CA VAL A 54 -1.51 -2.27 4.23
C VAL A 54 -2.18 -3.52 3.66
N PHE A 55 -3.16 -3.32 2.78
CA PHE A 55 -3.85 -4.40 2.09
C PHE A 55 -3.66 -4.21 0.59
N LEU A 56 -3.16 -5.23 -0.08
CA LEU A 56 -2.96 -5.21 -1.52
C LEU A 56 -3.98 -6.12 -2.20
N SER A 57 -4.61 -5.60 -3.25
CA SER A 57 -5.53 -6.39 -4.07
C SER A 57 -5.11 -6.31 -5.53
N SER A 58 -5.91 -6.82 -6.44
CA SER A 58 -5.53 -6.85 -7.86
C SER A 58 -5.40 -5.47 -8.48
N ASP A 59 -6.26 -4.53 -8.09
CA ASP A 59 -6.32 -3.21 -8.70
C ASP A 59 -6.33 -2.05 -7.70
N PHE A 60 -6.17 -2.32 -6.42
CA PHE A 60 -6.14 -1.25 -5.43
C PHE A 60 -5.26 -1.60 -4.23
N ILE A 61 -4.96 -0.56 -3.45
CA ILE A 61 -4.20 -0.66 -2.21
C ILE A 61 -5.02 0.04 -1.14
N SER A 62 -5.28 -0.63 -0.02
CA SER A 62 -5.90 0.01 1.13
C SER A 62 -4.86 0.25 2.20
N VAL A 63 -4.83 1.45 2.75
CA VAL A 63 -3.90 1.81 3.81
C VAL A 63 -4.69 2.24 5.02
N THR A 64 -4.35 1.66 6.17
CA THR A 64 -4.96 2.04 7.46
C THR A 64 -3.94 2.84 8.25
N LYS A 65 -4.36 4.01 8.73
CA LYS A 65 -3.51 4.90 9.50
C LYS A 65 -3.78 4.75 10.99
N GLU A 66 -2.88 5.32 11.79
CA GLU A 66 -3.12 5.46 13.22
C GLU A 66 -4.30 6.43 13.45
N THR A 67 -5.10 6.15 14.47
CA THR A 67 -6.36 6.85 14.72
C THR A 67 -6.18 8.33 14.97
N ASP A 68 -5.08 8.73 15.57
CA ASP A 68 -4.81 10.11 15.97
C ASP A 68 -4.19 10.97 14.89
N LEU A 69 -4.03 10.42 13.66
CA LEU A 69 -3.40 11.14 12.55
C LEU A 69 -4.44 11.55 11.51
N GLU A 70 -4.05 12.50 10.67
CA GLU A 70 -4.91 13.04 9.63
C GLU A 70 -4.47 12.58 8.25
N TRP A 71 -5.44 12.22 7.39
CA TRP A 71 -5.14 11.83 6.02
C TRP A 71 -4.45 12.94 5.23
N ASN A 72 -4.78 14.20 5.52
CA ASN A 72 -4.14 15.32 4.85
C ASN A 72 -2.62 15.32 5.01
N ASN A 73 -2.12 14.78 6.13
CA ASN A 73 -0.69 14.71 6.39
C ASN A 73 -0.05 13.45 5.80
N LEU A 74 -0.81 12.38 5.67
CA LEU A 74 -0.28 11.08 5.21
C LEU A 74 -0.45 10.86 3.72
N LYS A 75 -1.52 11.37 3.14
CA LYS A 75 -1.89 11.11 1.76
C LYS A 75 -0.78 11.44 0.76
N PRO A 76 -0.14 12.62 0.85
CA PRO A 76 0.94 12.94 -0.11
C PRO A 76 2.10 11.94 -0.05
N SER A 77 2.48 11.52 1.15
CA SER A 77 3.57 10.55 1.31
C SER A 77 3.21 9.18 0.74
N ILE A 78 1.96 8.76 0.94
CA ILE A 78 1.48 7.48 0.41
C ILE A 78 1.41 7.52 -1.10
N LEU A 79 0.90 8.61 -1.67
CA LEU A 79 0.83 8.77 -3.12
C LEU A 79 2.22 8.74 -3.74
N THR A 80 3.17 9.45 -3.13
CA THR A 80 4.56 9.45 -3.59
C THR A 80 5.16 8.05 -3.52
N GLY A 81 4.91 7.32 -2.43
CA GLY A 81 5.41 5.96 -2.27
C GLY A 81 4.90 5.02 -3.34
N ILE A 82 3.62 5.11 -3.67
CA ILE A 82 3.03 4.28 -4.71
C ILE A 82 3.62 4.63 -6.08
N MET A 83 3.74 5.92 -6.38
CA MET A 83 4.31 6.37 -7.64
C MET A 83 5.76 5.92 -7.79
N GLU A 84 6.55 6.02 -6.73
CA GLU A 84 7.94 5.58 -6.76
C GLU A 84 8.05 4.07 -6.95
N HIS A 85 7.14 3.32 -6.38
CA HIS A 85 7.11 1.87 -6.56
C HIS A 85 6.96 1.52 -8.04
N TYR A 86 5.96 2.14 -8.71
CA TYR A 86 5.74 1.86 -10.13
C TYR A 86 6.88 2.35 -11.01
N SER A 87 7.51 3.46 -10.64
CA SER A 87 8.66 3.98 -11.37
C SER A 87 9.89 3.09 -11.24
N SER A 88 10.02 2.38 -10.12
CA SER A 88 11.17 1.51 -9.87
C SER A 88 11.12 0.20 -10.67
N GLY A 89 9.94 -0.18 -11.14
CA GLY A 89 9.75 -1.44 -11.87
C GLY A 89 9.75 -2.69 -11.00
N LEU A 90 9.75 -2.52 -9.68
CA LEU A 90 9.71 -3.67 -8.78
C LEU A 90 8.30 -4.24 -8.70
N PRO A 91 8.15 -5.56 -8.45
CA PRO A 91 6.83 -6.16 -8.27
C PRO A 91 6.24 -5.79 -6.91
N ALA A 92 4.91 -5.83 -6.81
CA ALA A 92 4.25 -5.59 -5.54
C ALA A 92 4.56 -6.68 -4.53
N LEU A 93 4.73 -7.91 -4.99
CA LEU A 93 5.18 -9.04 -4.18
C LEU A 93 6.51 -9.54 -4.73
N ASN A 94 7.45 -9.81 -3.84
CA ASN A 94 8.71 -10.39 -4.23
C ASN A 94 8.57 -11.91 -4.22
N LEU A 95 8.27 -12.47 -5.38
CA LEU A 95 8.00 -13.90 -5.51
C LEU A 95 9.18 -14.77 -5.12
N SER A 96 10.41 -14.26 -5.24
CA SER A 96 11.58 -15.04 -4.88
C SER A 96 11.70 -15.24 -3.37
N LEU A 97 11.04 -14.41 -2.56
CA LEU A 97 11.05 -14.55 -1.11
C LEU A 97 9.97 -15.49 -0.59
N ILE A 98 8.88 -15.65 -1.34
CA ILE A 98 7.80 -16.52 -0.94
C ILE A 98 7.78 -17.85 -1.68
N HIS A 99 8.64 -17.98 -2.65
CA HIS A 99 8.74 -19.16 -3.49
C HIS A 99 9.84 -20.07 -2.94
N ILE A 100 9.48 -20.85 -1.97
CA ILE A 100 10.46 -21.72 -1.31
C ILE A 100 10.06 -23.18 -1.45
#